data_e3e0f7c49bfdf47e4e1b4a761d087172
#
_entry.id   e3e0f7c49bfdf47e4e1b4a761d087172
#
_cell.length_a   1.000
_cell.length_b   1.000
_cell.length_c   1.000
_cell.angle_alpha   90.00
_cell.angle_beta   90.00
_cell.angle_gamma   90.00
#
_symmetry.space_group_name_H-M   'P 1'
#
loop_
_entity.id
_entity.type
_entity.pdbx_description
1 polymer ?
#
loop_
_entity_poly.entity_id
_entity_poly.type
_entity_poly.pdbx_seq_one_letter_code
_entity_poly.pdbx_strand_id
1 'polypeptide(L)'
;MGRLHDYLRGAPDGVAALVSVELCSLTFPTVKPTVSGLVGTAMFGDGAAAVVAVGDRRAERLGATGPDILDSRSRLYPETLHIMGWNIGSAGMQLVMSPELPAVVEKHLADDVTGFLAAHGLTTGVVGAWITHPAGPKVITAIAATLDLPAEAHELTWRSLGEVANLSSASVLHILRDTIAKPPPAGTPALMLAVGPGFGSELVLLRWH
;
A
#
# COMPACT_ATOMS: atom_id res chain seq x y z
N MET A 1 -0.22 -6.26 6.34
CA MET A 1 -0.36 -7.57 5.67
C MET A 1 0.82 -8.51 6.02
N GLY A 2 2.09 -8.10 5.90
CA GLY A 2 3.24 -8.96 6.20
C GLY A 2 3.20 -9.61 7.58
N ARG A 3 2.97 -8.84 8.65
CA ARG A 3 2.86 -9.41 10.03
C ARG A 3 1.73 -10.41 10.19
N LEU A 4 0.61 -10.22 9.48
CA LEU A 4 -0.50 -11.16 9.48
C LEU A 4 -0.10 -12.46 8.78
N HIS A 5 0.60 -12.38 7.66
CA HIS A 5 1.17 -13.53 6.96
C HIS A 5 2.15 -14.31 7.85
N ASP A 6 3.13 -13.63 8.47
CA ASP A 6 4.11 -14.27 9.36
C ASP A 6 3.44 -15.03 10.51
N TYR A 7 2.43 -14.43 11.13
CA TYR A 7 1.67 -15.06 12.21
C TYR A 7 0.95 -16.33 11.73
N LEU A 8 0.23 -16.25 10.60
CA LEU A 8 -0.57 -17.38 10.10
C LEU A 8 0.28 -18.53 9.56
N ARG A 9 1.48 -18.26 9.06
CA ARG A 9 2.46 -19.32 8.73
C ARG A 9 2.81 -20.19 9.94
N GLY A 10 2.91 -19.57 11.12
CA GLY A 10 3.12 -20.29 12.38
C GLY A 10 1.85 -20.88 13.00
N ALA A 11 0.67 -20.49 12.53
CA ALA A 11 -0.64 -20.87 13.06
C ALA A 11 -1.60 -21.29 11.92
N PRO A 12 -1.38 -22.45 11.26
CA PRO A 12 -2.16 -22.83 10.07
C PRO A 12 -3.64 -23.07 10.33
N ASP A 13 -4.06 -23.25 11.57
CA ASP A 13 -5.47 -23.30 12.00
C ASP A 13 -5.98 -21.94 12.54
N GLY A 14 -5.12 -20.93 12.56
CA GLY A 14 -5.40 -19.63 13.15
C GLY A 14 -6.36 -18.78 12.31
N VAL A 15 -6.85 -17.73 12.94
CA VAL A 15 -7.55 -16.60 12.33
C VAL A 15 -6.86 -15.33 12.81
N ALA A 16 -6.60 -14.41 11.92
CA ALA A 16 -6.02 -13.12 12.26
C ALA A 16 -6.79 -11.99 11.58
N ALA A 17 -6.91 -10.86 12.26
CA ALA A 17 -7.50 -9.65 11.72
C ALA A 17 -6.47 -8.53 11.70
N LEU A 18 -6.37 -7.84 10.57
CA LEU A 18 -5.68 -6.56 10.43
C LEU A 18 -6.76 -5.48 10.45
N VAL A 19 -6.64 -4.53 11.37
CA VAL A 19 -7.52 -3.36 11.43
C VAL A 19 -6.65 -2.11 11.21
N SER A 20 -7.07 -1.29 10.26
CA SER A 20 -6.46 0.02 9.96
C SER A 20 -7.51 1.09 10.21
N VAL A 21 -7.18 2.09 11.04
CA VAL A 21 -8.02 3.25 11.33
C VAL A 21 -7.17 4.50 11.20
N GLU A 22 -7.57 5.40 10.32
CA GLU A 22 -6.85 6.63 10.01
C GLU A 22 -7.76 7.83 10.25
N LEU A 23 -7.31 8.74 11.10
CA LEU A 23 -8.02 9.97 11.46
C LEU A 23 -7.19 11.18 11.02
N CYS A 24 -6.99 11.29 9.71
CA CYS A 24 -6.15 12.34 9.12
C CYS A 24 -6.67 13.75 9.43
N SER A 25 -7.97 13.91 9.63
CA SER A 25 -8.58 15.19 10.00
C SER A 25 -8.07 15.76 11.33
N LEU A 26 -7.59 14.90 12.24
CA LEU A 26 -7.00 15.33 13.52
C LEU A 26 -5.66 16.05 13.36
N THR A 27 -5.03 15.97 12.20
CA THR A 27 -3.73 16.58 11.91
C THR A 27 -3.85 17.83 11.04
N PHE A 28 -5.05 18.33 10.78
CA PHE A 28 -5.23 19.55 10.01
C PHE A 28 -4.63 20.76 10.72
N PRO A 29 -3.86 21.59 10.00
CA PRO A 29 -3.19 22.72 10.60
C PRO A 29 -4.20 23.76 11.09
N THR A 30 -4.18 24.04 12.39
CA THR A 30 -5.05 25.04 13.03
C THR A 30 -4.42 26.41 13.10
N VAL A 31 -3.08 26.51 12.94
CA VAL A 31 -2.32 27.76 13.01
C VAL A 31 -1.30 27.80 11.88
N LYS A 32 -1.34 28.85 11.05
CA LYS A 32 -0.40 29.13 9.94
C LYS A 32 -0.13 27.90 9.07
N PRO A 33 -1.02 27.60 8.11
CA PRO A 33 -0.86 26.45 7.23
C PRO A 33 0.42 26.58 6.39
N THR A 34 1.21 25.51 6.35
CA THR A 34 2.32 25.35 5.39
C THR A 34 1.78 24.86 4.05
N VAL A 35 2.57 24.97 2.98
CA VAL A 35 2.20 24.39 1.67
C VAL A 35 1.94 22.89 1.81
N SER A 36 2.80 22.15 2.51
CA SER A 36 2.61 20.71 2.78
C SER A 36 1.33 20.44 3.57
N GLY A 37 1.02 21.28 4.57
CA GLY A 37 -0.22 21.20 5.35
C GLY A 37 -1.47 21.42 4.48
N LEU A 38 -1.45 22.42 3.57
CA LEU A 38 -2.56 22.65 2.65
C LEU A 38 -2.76 21.49 1.66
N VAL A 39 -1.67 20.99 1.09
CA VAL A 39 -1.70 19.80 0.22
C VAL A 39 -2.22 18.60 0.98
N GLY A 40 -1.75 18.36 2.21
CA GLY A 40 -2.25 17.30 3.07
C GLY A 40 -3.75 17.42 3.35
N THR A 41 -4.21 18.62 3.74
CA THR A 41 -5.65 18.87 3.98
C THR A 41 -6.54 18.60 2.76
N ALA A 42 -6.02 18.88 1.55
CA ALA A 42 -6.76 18.67 0.31
C ALA A 42 -6.73 17.19 -0.16
N MET A 43 -5.75 16.40 0.27
CA MET A 43 -5.49 15.07 -0.26
C MET A 43 -5.85 13.94 0.71
N PHE A 44 -5.70 14.15 2.04
CA PHE A 44 -5.96 13.10 3.02
C PHE A 44 -7.40 13.13 3.55
N GLY A 45 -7.95 11.95 3.82
CA GLY A 45 -9.26 11.75 4.43
C GLY A 45 -9.22 10.76 5.59
N ASP A 46 -10.26 10.77 6.43
CA ASP A 46 -10.46 9.77 7.47
C ASP A 46 -10.99 8.48 6.85
N GLY A 47 -10.53 7.36 7.36
CA GLY A 47 -10.97 6.08 6.85
C GLY A 47 -10.58 4.90 7.75
N ALA A 48 -11.27 3.79 7.53
CA ALA A 48 -10.96 2.55 8.21
C ALA A 48 -11.14 1.37 7.26
N ALA A 49 -10.37 0.32 7.51
CA ALA A 49 -10.50 -0.95 6.81
C ALA A 49 -10.11 -2.10 7.73
N ALA A 50 -10.67 -3.27 7.49
CA ALA A 50 -10.26 -4.50 8.16
C ALA A 50 -10.12 -5.64 7.16
N VAL A 51 -9.13 -6.48 7.39
CA VAL A 51 -8.90 -7.73 6.65
C VAL A 51 -8.91 -8.87 7.64
N VAL A 52 -9.70 -9.90 7.38
CA VAL A 52 -9.64 -11.17 8.10
C VAL A 52 -8.96 -12.18 7.20
N ALA A 53 -7.93 -12.83 7.72
CA ALA A 53 -7.23 -13.91 7.05
C ALA A 53 -7.18 -15.15 7.94
N VAL A 54 -7.07 -16.30 7.30
CA VAL A 54 -7.00 -17.61 7.97
C VAL A 54 -5.75 -18.36 7.54
N GLY A 55 -5.24 -19.21 8.41
CA GLY A 55 -4.13 -20.09 8.05
C GLY A 55 -4.58 -21.22 7.11
N ASP A 56 -3.62 -21.82 6.39
CA ASP A 56 -3.87 -22.72 5.26
C ASP A 56 -4.81 -23.89 5.61
N ARG A 57 -4.58 -24.59 6.72
CA ARG A 57 -5.46 -25.70 7.13
C ARG A 57 -6.89 -25.26 7.43
N ARG A 58 -7.05 -24.06 7.97
CA ARG A 58 -8.38 -23.51 8.20
C ARG A 58 -9.02 -23.08 6.89
N ALA A 59 -8.26 -22.49 5.98
CA ALA A 59 -8.73 -22.10 4.65
C ALA A 59 -9.29 -23.29 3.88
N GLU A 60 -8.57 -24.40 3.86
CA GLU A 60 -9.00 -25.67 3.25
C GLU A 60 -10.32 -26.16 3.85
N ARG A 61 -10.43 -26.20 5.20
CA ARG A 61 -11.65 -26.66 5.89
C ARG A 61 -12.87 -25.78 5.64
N LEU A 62 -12.66 -24.48 5.45
CA LEU A 62 -13.75 -23.53 5.23
C LEU A 62 -14.09 -23.36 3.75
N GLY A 63 -13.27 -23.87 2.84
CA GLY A 63 -13.35 -23.52 1.43
C GLY A 63 -13.23 -22.00 1.24
N ALA A 64 -12.26 -21.40 1.96
CA ALA A 64 -12.10 -19.95 1.96
C ALA A 64 -11.74 -19.46 0.55
N THR A 65 -12.33 -18.32 0.17
CA THR A 65 -12.08 -17.67 -1.12
C THR A 65 -11.29 -16.38 -0.91
N GLY A 66 -10.61 -15.94 -1.95
CA GLY A 66 -9.77 -14.76 -1.92
C GLY A 66 -8.32 -15.08 -2.29
N PRO A 67 -7.42 -14.09 -2.28
CA PRO A 67 -6.03 -14.34 -2.63
C PRO A 67 -5.24 -14.97 -1.49
N ASP A 68 -4.34 -15.89 -1.81
CA ASP A 68 -3.26 -16.31 -0.92
C ASP A 68 -2.25 -15.18 -0.74
N ILE A 69 -1.73 -15.03 0.48
CA ILE A 69 -0.57 -14.20 0.75
C ILE A 69 0.67 -15.10 0.64
N LEU A 70 1.48 -14.91 -0.40
CA LEU A 70 2.63 -15.76 -0.67
C LEU A 70 3.89 -15.30 0.07
N ASP A 71 4.14 -13.99 0.09
CA ASP A 71 5.31 -13.39 0.74
C ASP A 71 5.11 -11.90 0.94
N SER A 72 6.00 -11.30 1.73
CA SER A 72 6.04 -9.84 1.91
C SER A 72 7.48 -9.36 2.09
N ARG A 73 7.72 -8.11 1.66
CA ARG A 73 9.00 -7.43 1.84
C ARG A 73 8.75 -6.02 2.32
N SER A 74 9.49 -5.64 3.37
CA SER A 74 9.57 -4.28 3.89
C SER A 74 10.96 -3.73 3.63
N ARG A 75 11.08 -2.52 3.11
CA ARG A 75 12.36 -1.86 2.88
C ARG A 75 12.34 -0.41 3.33
N LEU A 76 13.32 -0.05 4.15
CA LEU A 76 13.56 1.32 4.58
C LEU A 76 14.72 1.89 3.75
N TYR A 77 14.54 3.07 3.18
CA TYR A 77 15.59 3.75 2.41
C TYR A 77 16.45 4.61 3.33
N PRO A 78 17.78 4.40 3.36
CA PRO A 78 18.67 5.19 4.19
C PRO A 78 18.60 6.69 3.86
N GLU A 79 18.77 7.53 4.88
CA GLU A 79 18.86 8.99 4.77
C GLU A 79 17.64 9.70 4.18
N THR A 80 16.46 9.06 4.22
CA THR A 80 15.21 9.59 3.63
C THR A 80 14.16 10.03 4.65
N LEU A 81 14.49 10.15 5.93
CA LEU A 81 13.55 10.57 6.99
C LEU A 81 12.89 11.93 6.72
N HIS A 82 13.58 12.81 5.98
CA HIS A 82 13.08 14.14 5.62
C HIS A 82 12.07 14.13 4.46
N ILE A 83 11.90 12.99 3.79
CA ILE A 83 11.04 12.87 2.60
C ILE A 83 9.56 12.87 2.98
N MET A 84 9.19 12.08 4.00
CA MET A 84 7.82 11.98 4.48
C MET A 84 7.79 11.59 5.95
N GLY A 85 6.98 12.30 6.73
CA GLY A 85 6.84 12.03 8.16
C GLY A 85 6.07 13.11 8.90
N TRP A 86 6.36 13.25 10.18
CA TRP A 86 5.67 14.17 11.07
C TRP A 86 6.69 14.94 11.93
N ASN A 87 6.53 16.25 12.01
CA ASN A 87 7.14 17.06 13.04
C ASN A 87 6.16 17.22 14.20
N ILE A 88 6.55 16.77 15.39
CA ILE A 88 5.72 16.85 16.59
C ILE A 88 6.19 18.02 17.44
N GLY A 89 5.31 18.96 17.71
CA GLY A 89 5.58 20.17 18.48
C GLY A 89 4.39 20.62 19.32
N SER A 90 4.51 21.79 19.91
CA SER A 90 3.43 22.38 20.73
C SER A 90 2.15 22.68 19.95
N ALA A 91 2.22 22.80 18.62
CA ALA A 91 1.09 22.98 17.72
C ALA A 91 0.48 21.64 17.22
N GLY A 92 0.92 20.50 17.77
CA GLY A 92 0.50 19.16 17.36
C GLY A 92 1.41 18.53 16.30
N MET A 93 0.86 17.64 15.52
CA MET A 93 1.55 16.94 14.43
C MET A 93 1.49 17.77 13.14
N GLN A 94 2.65 18.04 12.56
CA GLN A 94 2.76 18.75 11.29
C GLN A 94 3.29 17.80 10.22
N LEU A 95 2.57 17.68 9.12
CA LEU A 95 2.94 16.83 8.00
C LEU A 95 4.25 17.34 7.36
N VAL A 96 5.21 16.45 7.22
CA VAL A 96 6.39 16.61 6.37
C VAL A 96 6.16 15.85 5.09
N MET A 97 6.22 16.53 3.96
CA MET A 97 6.11 15.94 2.63
C MET A 97 7.02 16.69 1.67
N SER A 98 8.13 16.09 1.32
CA SER A 98 9.11 16.68 0.41
C SER A 98 8.63 16.62 -1.04
N PRO A 99 8.85 17.64 -1.84
CA PRO A 99 8.67 17.57 -3.29
C PRO A 99 9.59 16.54 -3.98
N GLU A 100 10.62 16.08 -3.31
CA GLU A 100 11.56 15.05 -3.80
C GLU A 100 11.01 13.63 -3.73
N LEU A 101 9.85 13.42 -3.10
CA LEU A 101 9.27 12.09 -2.89
C LEU A 101 9.14 11.27 -4.20
N PRO A 102 8.67 11.81 -5.34
CA PRO A 102 8.65 11.06 -6.60
C PRO A 102 10.04 10.60 -7.05
N ALA A 103 11.07 11.46 -6.92
CA ALA A 103 12.43 11.12 -7.31
C ALA A 103 13.03 9.99 -6.45
N VAL A 104 12.68 9.92 -5.16
CA VAL A 104 13.09 8.80 -4.28
C VAL A 104 12.41 7.51 -4.71
N VAL A 105 11.13 7.56 -5.12
CA VAL A 105 10.42 6.41 -5.68
C VAL A 105 11.10 5.94 -6.97
N GLU A 106 11.36 6.85 -7.91
CA GLU A 106 12.04 6.55 -9.18
C GLU A 106 13.42 5.90 -8.97
N LYS A 107 14.16 6.36 -7.96
CA LYS A 107 15.50 5.86 -7.67
C LYS A 107 15.53 4.43 -7.11
N HIS A 108 14.53 4.05 -6.31
CA HIS A 108 14.63 2.83 -5.49
C HIS A 108 13.61 1.75 -5.82
N LEU A 109 12.42 2.14 -6.29
CA LEU A 109 11.29 1.22 -6.34
C LEU A 109 11.43 0.12 -7.40
N ALA A 110 12.06 0.42 -8.55
CA ALA A 110 12.25 -0.57 -9.61
C ALA A 110 13.06 -1.78 -9.10
N ASP A 111 14.18 -1.52 -8.44
CA ASP A 111 15.05 -2.57 -7.89
C ASP A 111 14.34 -3.38 -6.80
N ASP A 112 13.56 -2.71 -5.96
CA ASP A 112 12.81 -3.37 -4.89
C ASP A 112 11.76 -4.33 -5.43
N VAL A 113 10.95 -3.86 -6.38
CA VAL A 113 9.86 -4.64 -6.96
C VAL A 113 10.41 -5.77 -7.83
N THR A 114 11.34 -5.46 -8.74
CA THR A 114 11.91 -6.49 -9.63
C THR A 114 12.69 -7.54 -8.85
N GLY A 115 13.48 -7.13 -7.85
CA GLY A 115 14.21 -8.05 -6.98
C GLY A 115 13.30 -8.88 -6.08
N PHE A 116 12.15 -8.36 -5.67
CA PHE A 116 11.14 -9.13 -4.94
C PHE A 116 10.45 -10.16 -5.83
N LEU A 117 9.98 -9.76 -6.99
CA LEU A 117 9.33 -10.66 -7.95
C LEU A 117 10.29 -11.74 -8.45
N ALA A 118 11.55 -11.38 -8.75
CA ALA A 118 12.56 -12.33 -9.21
C ALA A 118 12.87 -13.44 -8.19
N ALA A 119 12.79 -13.13 -6.88
CA ALA A 119 12.93 -14.15 -5.82
C ALA A 119 11.83 -15.22 -5.88
N HIS A 120 10.72 -14.93 -6.56
CA HIS A 120 9.60 -15.85 -6.79
C HIS A 120 9.52 -16.35 -8.25
N GLY A 121 10.56 -16.11 -9.07
CA GLY A 121 10.56 -16.47 -10.48
C GLY A 121 9.57 -15.67 -11.34
N LEU A 122 9.17 -14.48 -10.87
CA LEU A 122 8.19 -13.61 -11.54
C LEU A 122 8.86 -12.36 -12.10
N THR A 123 8.17 -11.72 -13.05
CA THR A 123 8.51 -10.39 -13.59
C THR A 123 7.31 -9.45 -13.44
N THR A 124 7.50 -8.15 -13.63
CA THR A 124 6.41 -7.17 -13.63
C THR A 124 5.34 -7.47 -14.68
N GLY A 125 5.75 -8.00 -15.84
CA GLY A 125 4.86 -8.31 -16.96
C GLY A 125 3.88 -9.47 -16.72
N VAL A 126 4.10 -10.32 -15.70
CA VAL A 126 3.17 -11.41 -15.34
C VAL A 126 2.26 -11.06 -14.17
N VAL A 127 2.45 -9.91 -13.53
CA VAL A 127 1.58 -9.43 -12.46
C VAL A 127 0.27 -8.93 -13.06
N GLY A 128 -0.81 -9.65 -12.82
CA GLY A 128 -2.11 -9.35 -13.42
C GLY A 128 -2.99 -8.39 -12.62
N ALA A 129 -2.62 -8.08 -11.37
CA ALA A 129 -3.29 -7.07 -10.57
C ALA A 129 -2.29 -6.28 -9.70
N TRP A 130 -2.39 -4.95 -9.77
CA TRP A 130 -1.57 -4.03 -8.99
C TRP A 130 -2.46 -3.31 -7.98
N ILE A 131 -2.20 -3.58 -6.69
CA ILE A 131 -2.94 -3.00 -5.57
C ILE A 131 -2.04 -1.94 -4.95
N THR A 132 -2.01 -0.77 -5.58
CA THR A 132 -1.05 0.28 -5.26
C THR A 132 -1.67 1.34 -4.36
N HIS A 133 -1.01 1.68 -3.26
CA HIS A 133 -1.42 2.76 -2.37
C HIS A 133 -1.53 4.10 -3.11
N PRO A 134 -2.67 4.83 -3.00
CA PRO A 134 -2.89 6.09 -3.70
C PRO A 134 -2.21 7.26 -2.98
N ALA A 135 -0.88 7.25 -2.95
CA ALA A 135 -0.06 8.22 -2.22
C ALA A 135 -0.17 9.67 -2.74
N GLY A 136 -0.81 9.85 -3.88
CA GLY A 136 -1.05 11.13 -4.54
C GLY A 136 -0.67 11.08 -6.03
N PRO A 137 -1.19 12.01 -6.86
CA PRO A 137 -1.07 11.95 -8.32
C PRO A 137 0.37 11.78 -8.82
N LYS A 138 1.29 12.60 -8.33
CA LYS A 138 2.70 12.56 -8.75
C LYS A 138 3.38 11.23 -8.40
N VAL A 139 3.04 10.65 -7.24
CA VAL A 139 3.62 9.38 -6.79
C VAL A 139 3.06 8.22 -7.59
N ILE A 140 1.75 8.19 -7.85
CA ILE A 140 1.13 7.17 -8.71
C ILE A 140 1.75 7.19 -10.10
N THR A 141 1.92 8.38 -10.69
CA THR A 141 2.57 8.55 -12.00
C THR A 141 4.03 8.08 -11.98
N ALA A 142 4.79 8.42 -10.93
CA ALA A 142 6.17 7.98 -10.78
C ALA A 142 6.26 6.45 -10.66
N ILE A 143 5.40 5.80 -9.87
CA ILE A 143 5.34 4.34 -9.74
C ILE A 143 5.05 3.69 -11.10
N ALA A 144 4.04 4.17 -11.82
CA ALA A 144 3.67 3.65 -13.13
C ALA A 144 4.83 3.74 -14.13
N ALA A 145 5.48 4.92 -14.21
CA ALA A 145 6.61 5.14 -15.10
C ALA A 145 7.84 4.29 -14.72
N THR A 146 8.15 4.20 -13.42
CA THR A 146 9.32 3.46 -12.92
C THR A 146 9.21 1.96 -13.16
N LEU A 147 8.00 1.41 -13.11
CA LEU A 147 7.74 -0.02 -13.30
C LEU A 147 7.27 -0.37 -14.71
N ASP A 148 7.20 0.60 -15.61
CA ASP A 148 6.69 0.47 -16.99
C ASP A 148 5.31 -0.21 -17.03
N LEU A 149 4.38 0.29 -16.20
CA LEU A 149 3.05 -0.28 -16.07
C LEU A 149 2.05 0.38 -17.00
N PRO A 150 1.13 -0.38 -17.61
CA PRO A 150 0.07 0.18 -18.41
C PRO A 150 -0.92 0.98 -17.57
N ALA A 151 -1.64 1.90 -18.19
CA ALA A 151 -2.57 2.80 -17.48
C ALA A 151 -3.62 2.05 -16.66
N GLU A 152 -4.08 0.92 -17.16
CA GLU A 152 -5.08 0.05 -16.56
C GLU A 152 -4.62 -0.55 -15.21
N ALA A 153 -3.32 -0.72 -15.03
CA ALA A 153 -2.75 -1.26 -13.79
C ALA A 153 -3.07 -0.40 -12.55
N HIS A 154 -3.32 0.89 -12.74
CA HIS A 154 -3.62 1.84 -11.65
C HIS A 154 -5.06 2.40 -11.70
N GLU A 155 -5.97 1.81 -12.49
CA GLU A 155 -7.35 2.30 -12.60
C GLU A 155 -8.05 2.33 -11.23
N LEU A 156 -7.96 1.25 -10.45
CA LEU A 156 -8.55 1.19 -9.10
C LEU A 156 -7.88 2.18 -8.14
N THR A 157 -6.58 2.39 -8.28
CA THR A 157 -5.82 3.35 -7.47
C THR A 157 -6.28 4.77 -7.73
N TRP A 158 -6.42 5.17 -9.01
CA TRP A 158 -6.93 6.48 -9.39
C TRP A 158 -8.38 6.68 -8.99
N ARG A 159 -9.22 5.66 -9.17
CA ARG A 159 -10.62 5.70 -8.76
C ARG A 159 -10.73 5.90 -7.25
N SER A 160 -10.02 5.11 -6.45
CA SER A 160 -10.01 5.24 -4.99
C SER A 160 -9.57 6.64 -4.54
N LEU A 161 -8.50 7.19 -5.14
CA LEU A 161 -8.04 8.55 -4.84
C LEU A 161 -9.10 9.60 -5.16
N GLY A 162 -9.80 9.46 -6.28
CA GLY A 162 -10.85 10.41 -6.71
C GLY A 162 -12.13 10.34 -5.88
N GLU A 163 -12.51 9.15 -5.40
CA GLU A 163 -13.75 8.94 -4.66
C GLU A 163 -13.64 9.22 -3.15
N VAL A 164 -12.51 8.81 -2.54
CA VAL A 164 -12.36 8.84 -1.08
C VAL A 164 -11.05 9.47 -0.60
N ALA A 165 -10.27 10.04 -1.50
CA ALA A 165 -8.96 10.63 -1.23
C ALA A 165 -7.93 9.60 -0.69
N ASN A 166 -6.84 10.08 -0.09
CA ASN A 166 -5.83 9.24 0.53
C ASN A 166 -6.21 8.98 2.01
N LEU A 167 -6.69 7.78 2.30
CA LEU A 167 -7.05 7.33 3.64
C LEU A 167 -5.84 6.70 4.37
N SER A 168 -4.62 7.13 4.03
CA SER A 168 -3.38 6.59 4.59
C SER A 168 -3.33 5.05 4.50
N SER A 169 -3.03 4.31 5.57
CA SER A 169 -2.89 2.85 5.56
C SER A 169 -4.18 2.10 5.18
N ALA A 170 -5.36 2.71 5.33
CA ALA A 170 -6.62 2.11 4.94
C ALA A 170 -6.83 2.07 3.41
N SER A 171 -6.27 3.02 2.66
CA SER A 171 -6.49 3.16 1.22
C SER A 171 -6.17 1.88 0.43
N VAL A 172 -5.00 1.29 0.64
CA VAL A 172 -4.58 0.09 -0.09
C VAL A 172 -5.48 -1.11 0.19
N LEU A 173 -6.11 -1.14 1.36
CA LEU A 173 -7.08 -2.18 1.74
C LEU A 173 -8.45 -1.96 1.07
N HIS A 174 -8.84 -0.71 0.80
CA HIS A 174 -10.01 -0.40 -0.04
C HIS A 174 -9.79 -0.89 -1.48
N ILE A 175 -8.60 -0.67 -2.04
CA ILE A 175 -8.26 -1.16 -3.37
C ILE A 175 -8.22 -2.69 -3.40
N LEU A 176 -7.67 -3.34 -2.37
CA LEU A 176 -7.73 -4.80 -2.22
C LEU A 176 -9.18 -5.31 -2.21
N ARG A 177 -10.08 -4.68 -1.44
CA ARG A 177 -11.51 -5.02 -1.42
C ARG A 177 -12.11 -4.97 -2.82
N ASP A 178 -11.83 -3.92 -3.58
CA ASP A 178 -12.37 -3.73 -4.92
C ASP A 178 -11.78 -4.74 -5.92
N THR A 179 -10.51 -5.11 -5.73
CA THR A 179 -9.88 -6.19 -6.51
C THR A 179 -10.49 -7.56 -6.17
N ILE A 180 -10.79 -7.83 -4.90
CA ILE A 180 -11.48 -9.06 -4.48
C ILE A 180 -12.91 -9.12 -5.06
N ALA A 181 -13.59 -7.98 -5.16
CA ALA A 181 -14.94 -7.92 -5.75
C ALA A 181 -14.97 -8.22 -7.26
N LYS A 182 -13.86 -7.99 -7.96
CA LYS A 182 -13.65 -8.34 -9.37
C LYS A 182 -12.28 -9.01 -9.53
N PRO A 183 -12.13 -10.27 -9.09
CA PRO A 183 -10.84 -10.92 -9.05
C PRO A 183 -10.28 -11.18 -10.45
N PRO A 184 -8.95 -11.13 -10.60
CA PRO A 184 -8.32 -11.64 -11.80
C PRO A 184 -8.49 -13.16 -11.89
N PRO A 185 -8.19 -13.77 -13.05
CA PRO A 185 -8.27 -15.22 -13.21
C PRO A 185 -7.47 -16.00 -12.15
N ALA A 186 -7.91 -17.21 -11.81
CA ALA A 186 -7.21 -18.09 -10.90
C ALA A 186 -5.75 -18.32 -11.35
N GLY A 187 -4.83 -18.43 -10.39
CA GLY A 187 -3.39 -18.53 -10.63
C GLY A 187 -2.68 -17.20 -10.88
N THR A 188 -3.42 -16.11 -11.08
CA THR A 188 -2.83 -14.80 -11.38
C THR A 188 -2.08 -14.25 -10.17
N PRO A 189 -0.78 -13.90 -10.33
CA PRO A 189 -0.05 -13.16 -9.31
C PRO A 189 -0.51 -11.70 -9.24
N ALA A 190 -0.58 -11.17 -8.03
CA ALA A 190 -0.85 -9.76 -7.79
C ALA A 190 0.16 -9.18 -6.80
N LEU A 191 0.44 -7.90 -6.92
CA LEU A 191 1.33 -7.20 -6.01
C LEU A 191 0.60 -6.06 -5.30
N MET A 192 0.54 -6.13 -3.96
CA MET A 192 0.23 -4.96 -3.15
C MET A 192 1.51 -4.15 -2.95
N LEU A 193 1.42 -2.85 -3.16
CA LEU A 193 2.52 -1.92 -3.05
C LEU A 193 2.09 -0.67 -2.29
N ALA A 194 2.83 -0.33 -1.25
CA ALA A 194 2.69 0.93 -0.55
C ALA A 194 4.06 1.58 -0.31
N VAL A 195 4.07 2.90 -0.31
CA VAL A 195 5.21 3.70 0.13
C VAL A 195 4.74 4.65 1.24
N GLY A 196 5.58 4.91 2.20
CA GLY A 196 5.18 5.69 3.37
C GLY A 196 6.34 6.22 4.20
N PRO A 197 6.00 6.85 5.35
CA PRO A 197 6.99 7.46 6.25
C PRO A 197 8.12 6.50 6.65
N GLY A 198 9.36 7.07 6.66
CA GLY A 198 10.54 6.33 7.01
C GLY A 198 11.78 6.68 6.17
N PHE A 199 11.75 6.94 4.89
CA PHE A 199 10.79 6.60 3.87
C PHE A 199 11.04 5.16 3.42
N GLY A 200 9.99 4.43 3.07
CA GLY A 200 10.16 3.02 2.71
C GLY A 200 9.05 2.48 1.84
N SER A 201 9.26 1.26 1.36
CA SER A 201 8.30 0.47 0.59
C SER A 201 7.84 -0.77 1.36
N GLU A 202 6.59 -1.13 1.16
CA GLU A 202 5.98 -2.37 1.61
C GLU A 202 5.39 -3.10 0.41
N LEU A 203 5.82 -4.34 0.22
CA LEU A 203 5.38 -5.21 -0.87
C LEU A 203 4.72 -6.45 -0.29
N VAL A 204 3.61 -6.89 -0.87
CA VAL A 204 2.96 -8.16 -0.53
C VAL A 204 2.58 -8.86 -1.81
N LEU A 205 3.12 -10.05 -2.01
CA LEU A 205 2.81 -10.89 -3.15
C LEU A 205 1.57 -11.73 -2.84
N LEU A 206 0.59 -11.64 -3.72
CA LEU A 206 -0.66 -12.39 -3.65
C LEU A 206 -0.81 -13.30 -4.86
N ARG A 207 -1.66 -14.33 -4.72
CA ARG A 207 -2.10 -15.18 -5.84
C ARG A 207 -3.57 -15.54 -5.66
N TRP A 208 -4.35 -15.35 -6.71
CA TRP A 208 -5.75 -15.78 -6.75
C TRP A 208 -5.86 -17.28 -7.03
N HIS A 209 -6.84 -17.96 -6.43
CA HIS A 209 -7.26 -19.34 -6.74
C HIS A 209 -8.70 -19.42 -7.22
#